data_0e18689f15dcc422a38f2cc02a2e17a7
#
_entry.id   0e18689f15dcc422a38f2cc02a2e17a7
#
_cell.length_a   1.000
_cell.length_b   1.000
_cell.length_c   1.000
_cell.angle_alpha   90.00
_cell.angle_beta   90.00
_cell.angle_gamma   90.00
#
_symmetry.space_group_name_H-M   'P 1'
#
loop_
_entity.id
_entity.type
_entity.pdbx_description
1 polymer ?
#
loop_
_entity_poly.entity_id
_entity_poly.type
_entity_poly.pdbx_seq_one_letter_code
_entity_poly.pdbx_strand_id
1 'polypeptide(L)'
;EEYVVCALLHDIGATLGSYNHADVAAAILKPFVSEENHWMVAHHGIFQGYYFFHHLGMDRDLREQFKDQADLYRRTAHFCEAYDAAAFNPDTETLPLAFFEPMLARVLAAPKRSLYKAVMEQG
;
A
#
# COMPACT_ATOMS: atom_id res chain seq x y z
N GLU A 1 -1.46 -0.58 13.74
CA GLU A 1 -2.50 0.27 13.16
C GLU A 1 -2.12 0.83 11.80
N GLU A 2 -0.92 1.35 11.66
CA GLU A 2 -0.46 1.97 10.43
C GLU A 2 -0.53 0.99 9.24
N TYR A 3 -0.08 -0.25 9.44
CA TYR A 3 -0.13 -1.28 8.42
C TYR A 3 -1.59 -1.58 8.01
N VAL A 4 -2.49 -1.65 8.99
CA VAL A 4 -3.93 -1.89 8.75
C VAL A 4 -4.54 -0.73 7.95
N VAL A 5 -4.17 0.51 8.28
CA VAL A 5 -4.63 1.69 7.53
C VAL A 5 -4.10 1.66 6.10
N CYS A 6 -2.85 1.23 5.89
CA CYS A 6 -2.30 1.03 4.55
C CYS A 6 -3.10 -0.01 3.77
N ALA A 7 -3.44 -1.14 4.40
CA ALA A 7 -4.27 -2.17 3.78
C ALA A 7 -5.65 -1.64 3.40
N LEU A 8 -6.25 -0.83 4.28
CA LEU A 8 -7.56 -0.22 4.04
C LEU A 8 -7.56 0.74 2.86
N LEU A 9 -6.48 1.53 2.71
CA LEU A 9 -6.43 2.62 1.73
C LEU A 9 -5.56 2.32 0.50
N HIS A 10 -4.92 1.15 0.40
CA HIS A 10 -3.96 0.88 -0.67
C HIS A 10 -4.56 0.97 -2.08
N ASP A 11 -5.84 0.72 -2.23
CA ASP A 11 -6.55 0.79 -3.51
C ASP A 11 -7.40 2.05 -3.68
N ILE A 12 -7.30 3.04 -2.77
CA ILE A 12 -8.08 4.28 -2.88
C ILE A 12 -7.80 4.99 -4.20
N GLY A 13 -6.60 4.84 -4.74
CA GLY A 13 -6.21 5.38 -6.03
C GLY A 13 -7.02 4.81 -7.21
N ALA A 14 -7.60 3.61 -7.06
CA ALA A 14 -8.42 3.01 -8.12
C ALA A 14 -9.64 3.87 -8.44
N THR A 15 -10.19 4.59 -7.46
CA THR A 15 -11.31 5.52 -7.65
C THR A 15 -10.85 6.86 -8.25
N LEU A 16 -9.63 7.31 -7.89
CA LEU A 16 -9.11 8.63 -8.25
C LEU A 16 -8.22 8.62 -9.49
N GLY A 17 -7.59 7.47 -9.81
CA GLY A 17 -6.69 7.36 -10.95
C GLY A 17 -6.34 5.91 -11.20
N SER A 18 -7.16 5.20 -11.98
CA SER A 18 -7.08 3.74 -12.13
C SER A 18 -5.77 3.22 -12.73
N TYR A 19 -5.09 4.00 -13.57
CA TYR A 19 -3.84 3.56 -14.20
C TYR A 19 -2.63 3.64 -13.27
N ASN A 20 -2.69 4.50 -12.26
CA ASN A 20 -1.59 4.69 -11.30
C ASN A 20 -2.09 4.66 -9.86
N HIS A 21 -3.06 3.78 -9.58
CA HIS A 21 -3.72 3.73 -8.28
C HIS A 21 -2.75 3.54 -7.11
N ALA A 22 -1.69 2.76 -7.30
CA ALA A 22 -0.69 2.54 -6.25
C ALA A 22 0.06 3.84 -5.92
N ASP A 23 0.45 4.60 -6.93
CA ASP A 23 1.15 5.88 -6.75
C ASP A 23 0.25 6.90 -6.06
N VAL A 24 -1.04 6.94 -6.43
CA VAL A 24 -2.01 7.85 -5.81
C VAL A 24 -2.18 7.51 -4.33
N ALA A 25 -2.41 6.24 -3.99
CA ALA A 25 -2.55 5.80 -2.60
C ALA A 25 -1.28 6.10 -1.80
N ALA A 26 -0.11 5.82 -2.37
CA ALA A 26 1.17 6.08 -1.72
C ALA A 26 1.38 7.57 -1.45
N ALA A 27 1.00 8.44 -2.39
CA ALA A 27 1.10 9.89 -2.21
C ALA A 27 0.20 10.39 -1.09
N ILE A 28 -1.02 9.89 -0.99
CA ILE A 28 -1.96 10.24 0.07
C ILE A 28 -1.41 9.82 1.44
N LEU A 29 -0.85 8.62 1.53
CA LEU A 29 -0.39 8.03 2.79
C LEU A 29 1.00 8.52 3.22
N LYS A 30 1.80 9.04 2.30
CA LYS A 30 3.21 9.39 2.54
C LYS A 30 3.45 10.20 3.83
N PRO A 31 2.66 11.25 4.15
CA PRO A 31 2.91 12.01 5.37
C PRO A 31 2.63 11.26 6.66
N PHE A 32 1.87 10.15 6.60
CA PHE A 32 1.26 9.53 7.77
C PHE A 32 1.89 8.19 8.15
N VAL A 33 2.67 7.57 7.26
CA VAL A 33 3.16 6.21 7.43
C VAL A 33 4.69 6.15 7.35
N SER A 34 5.27 5.04 7.82
CA SER A 34 6.71 4.80 7.73
C SER A 34 7.15 4.67 6.27
N GLU A 35 8.45 4.82 6.03
CA GLU A 35 9.01 4.65 4.69
C GLU A 35 8.77 3.24 4.15
N GLU A 36 8.87 2.23 5.02
CA GLU A 36 8.63 0.83 4.66
C GLU A 36 7.19 0.60 4.22
N ASN A 37 6.23 1.15 4.95
CA ASN A 37 4.81 1.03 4.59
C ASN A 37 4.48 1.84 3.34
N HIS A 38 5.08 3.02 3.18
CA HIS A 38 4.93 3.81 1.95
C HIS A 38 5.44 3.03 0.74
N TRP A 39 6.63 2.42 0.85
CA TRP A 39 7.21 1.61 -0.21
C TRP A 39 6.29 0.46 -0.60
N MET A 40 5.73 -0.23 0.40
CA MET A 40 4.80 -1.34 0.20
C MET A 40 3.58 -0.91 -0.62
N VAL A 41 2.95 0.19 -0.24
CA VAL A 41 1.78 0.70 -0.96
C VAL A 41 2.16 1.13 -2.39
N ALA A 42 3.29 1.83 -2.54
CA ALA A 42 3.73 2.30 -3.86
C ALA A 42 4.02 1.16 -4.83
N HIS A 43 4.47 0.01 -4.33
CA HIS A 43 4.89 -1.12 -5.16
C HIS A 43 3.89 -2.27 -5.19
N HIS A 44 2.77 -2.17 -4.47
CA HIS A 44 1.85 -3.31 -4.35
C HIS A 44 1.29 -3.77 -5.71
N GLY A 45 1.11 -2.86 -6.66
CA GLY A 45 0.61 -3.22 -7.99
C GLY A 45 1.54 -4.18 -8.74
N ILE A 46 2.84 -3.95 -8.70
CA ILE A 46 3.84 -4.82 -9.33
C ILE A 46 3.87 -6.19 -8.63
N PHE A 47 3.78 -6.21 -7.31
CA PHE A 47 3.78 -7.46 -6.54
C PHE A 47 2.48 -8.24 -6.74
N GLN A 48 1.36 -7.55 -6.81
CA GLN A 48 0.07 -8.17 -7.10
C GLN A 48 0.06 -8.79 -8.51
N GLY A 49 0.80 -8.21 -9.44
CA GLY A 49 0.95 -8.71 -10.80
C GLY A 49 1.47 -10.14 -10.88
N TYR A 50 2.19 -10.62 -9.86
CA TYR A 50 2.62 -12.03 -9.77
C TYR A 50 1.44 -12.99 -9.96
N TYR A 51 0.25 -12.60 -9.53
CA TYR A 51 -0.94 -13.45 -9.54
C TYR A 51 -1.73 -13.37 -10.85
N PHE A 52 -1.55 -12.31 -11.68
CA PHE A 52 -2.39 -12.16 -12.86
C PHE A 52 -1.71 -11.59 -14.11
N PHE A 53 -0.50 -11.04 -14.04
CA PHE A 53 0.16 -10.46 -15.22
C PHE A 53 0.33 -11.46 -16.37
N HIS A 54 0.60 -12.71 -16.06
CA HIS A 54 0.77 -13.74 -17.09
C HIS A 54 -0.52 -14.01 -17.89
N HIS A 55 -1.69 -13.74 -17.31
CA HIS A 55 -2.97 -13.85 -18.03
C HIS A 55 -3.18 -12.70 -19.01
N LEU A 56 -2.42 -11.61 -18.85
CA LEU A 56 -2.50 -10.42 -19.71
C LEU A 56 -1.33 -10.34 -20.70
N GLY A 57 -0.52 -11.41 -20.80
CA GLY A 57 0.67 -11.40 -21.66
C GLY A 57 1.83 -10.59 -21.08
N MET A 58 1.81 -10.27 -19.80
CA MET A 58 2.85 -9.53 -19.10
C MET A 58 3.68 -10.49 -18.23
N ASP A 59 4.88 -10.04 -17.83
CA ASP A 59 5.76 -10.82 -16.97
C ASP A 59 5.31 -10.77 -15.51
N ARG A 60 4.92 -11.92 -14.97
CA ARG A 60 4.52 -12.02 -13.57
C ARG A 60 5.68 -11.80 -12.60
N ASP A 61 6.91 -11.95 -13.06
CA ASP A 61 8.11 -11.89 -12.22
C ASP A 61 8.73 -10.50 -12.17
N LEU A 62 8.00 -9.44 -12.57
CA LEU A 62 8.49 -8.07 -12.49
C LEU A 62 8.93 -7.68 -11.08
N ARG A 63 8.32 -8.26 -10.03
CA ARG A 63 8.69 -7.99 -8.64
C ARG A 63 10.11 -8.43 -8.31
N GLU A 64 10.68 -9.36 -9.08
CA GLU A 64 12.02 -9.89 -8.85
C GLU A 64 13.11 -8.83 -8.96
N GLN A 65 12.86 -7.73 -9.67
CA GLN A 65 13.78 -6.61 -9.75
C GLN A 65 14.09 -5.97 -8.37
N PHE A 66 13.25 -6.23 -7.37
CA PHE A 66 13.39 -5.68 -6.02
C PHE A 66 13.99 -6.66 -5.01
N LYS A 67 14.47 -7.83 -5.45
CA LYS A 67 15.02 -8.87 -4.56
C LYS A 67 16.16 -8.40 -3.67
N ASP A 68 16.96 -7.44 -4.13
CA ASP A 68 18.08 -6.90 -3.37
C ASP A 68 17.60 -6.13 -2.13
N GLN A 69 16.36 -5.68 -2.12
CA GLN A 69 15.72 -5.02 -0.98
C GLN A 69 14.90 -6.06 -0.19
N ALA A 70 15.59 -7.05 0.39
CA ALA A 70 14.98 -8.27 0.92
C ALA A 70 13.84 -8.05 1.90
N ASP A 71 13.99 -7.10 2.85
CA ASP A 71 12.95 -6.84 3.86
C ASP A 71 11.72 -6.19 3.24
N LEU A 72 11.91 -5.23 2.35
CA LEU A 72 10.84 -4.56 1.63
C LEU A 72 10.13 -5.54 0.69
N TYR A 73 10.89 -6.36 0.00
CA TYR A 73 10.37 -7.40 -0.88
C TYR A 73 9.45 -8.36 -0.11
N ARG A 74 9.94 -8.92 1.01
CA ARG A 74 9.17 -9.86 1.82
C ARG A 74 7.90 -9.23 2.38
N ARG A 75 8.00 -8.01 2.89
CA ARG A 75 6.86 -7.27 3.44
C ARG A 75 5.76 -7.11 2.39
N THR A 76 6.13 -6.66 1.19
CA THR A 76 5.18 -6.37 0.13
C THR A 76 4.60 -7.66 -0.47
N ALA A 77 5.44 -8.69 -0.67
CA ALA A 77 4.97 -9.99 -1.13
C ALA A 77 3.97 -10.61 -0.15
N HIS A 78 4.26 -10.54 1.15
CA HIS A 78 3.37 -11.03 2.18
C HIS A 78 2.04 -10.28 2.19
N PHE A 79 2.10 -8.95 2.08
CA PHE A 79 0.90 -8.11 2.02
C PHE A 79 0.00 -8.54 0.87
N CYS A 80 0.56 -8.72 -0.33
CA CYS A 80 -0.22 -9.11 -1.50
C CYS A 80 -0.81 -10.50 -1.36
N GLU A 81 -0.05 -11.45 -0.81
CA GLU A 81 -0.53 -12.83 -0.62
C GLU A 81 -1.61 -12.92 0.46
N ALA A 82 -1.33 -12.35 1.63
CA ALA A 82 -2.17 -12.56 2.82
C ALA A 82 -3.40 -11.66 2.85
N TYR A 83 -3.33 -10.47 2.27
CA TYR A 83 -4.38 -9.46 2.41
C TYR A 83 -4.99 -9.04 1.09
N ASP A 84 -4.18 -8.71 0.10
CA ASP A 84 -4.69 -8.21 -1.18
C ASP A 84 -5.30 -9.35 -2.01
N ALA A 85 -4.55 -10.41 -2.25
CA ALA A 85 -5.07 -11.57 -3.00
C ALA A 85 -6.20 -12.27 -2.24
N ALA A 86 -6.11 -12.36 -0.92
CA ALA A 86 -7.13 -12.99 -0.09
C ALA A 86 -8.47 -12.25 -0.14
N ALA A 87 -8.49 -10.96 -0.46
CA ALA A 87 -9.72 -10.18 -0.58
C ALA A 87 -10.64 -10.69 -1.70
N PHE A 88 -10.11 -11.44 -2.66
CA PHE A 88 -10.90 -12.04 -3.72
C PHE A 88 -11.53 -13.39 -3.33
N ASN A 89 -11.20 -13.93 -2.14
CA ASN A 89 -11.79 -15.17 -1.66
C ASN A 89 -13.12 -14.85 -0.95
N PRO A 90 -14.26 -15.39 -1.44
CA PRO A 90 -15.58 -15.10 -0.84
C PRO A 90 -15.71 -15.62 0.59
N ASP A 91 -14.86 -16.58 1.00
CA ASP A 91 -14.90 -17.14 2.36
C ASP A 91 -14.10 -16.31 3.36
N THR A 92 -13.39 -15.27 2.91
CA THR A 92 -12.62 -14.39 3.80
C THR A 92 -13.57 -13.52 4.62
N GLU A 93 -13.43 -13.58 5.95
CA GLU A 93 -14.18 -12.70 6.85
C GLU A 93 -13.74 -11.25 6.67
N THR A 94 -14.73 -10.35 6.62
CA THR A 94 -14.47 -8.92 6.58
C THR A 94 -15.10 -8.24 7.77
N LEU A 95 -14.37 -7.31 8.39
CA LEU A 95 -14.89 -6.49 9.47
C LEU A 95 -15.55 -5.24 8.88
N PRO A 96 -16.58 -4.68 9.54
CA PRO A 96 -17.22 -3.46 9.03
C PRO A 96 -16.26 -2.28 9.05
N LEU A 97 -16.47 -1.33 8.13
CA LEU A 97 -15.64 -0.11 8.04
C LEU A 97 -15.58 0.63 9.37
N ALA A 98 -16.68 0.66 10.12
CA ALA A 98 -16.75 1.33 11.42
C ALA A 98 -15.71 0.81 12.42
N PHE A 99 -15.30 -0.46 12.30
CA PHE A 99 -14.25 -1.04 13.14
C PHE A 99 -12.91 -0.33 12.92
N PHE A 100 -12.63 0.09 11.68
CA PHE A 100 -11.36 0.69 11.29
C PHE A 100 -11.32 2.21 11.43
N GLU A 101 -12.48 2.88 11.54
CA GLU A 101 -12.54 4.34 11.60
C GLU A 101 -11.69 4.96 12.70
N PRO A 102 -11.67 4.43 13.95
CA PRO A 102 -10.80 4.99 14.98
C PRO A 102 -9.31 4.89 14.65
N MET A 103 -8.87 3.77 14.03
CA MET A 103 -7.48 3.62 13.59
C MET A 103 -7.14 4.63 12.51
N LEU A 104 -8.03 4.80 11.54
CA LEU A 104 -7.87 5.75 10.45
C LEU A 104 -7.71 7.16 11.00
N ALA A 105 -8.59 7.56 11.92
CA ALA A 105 -8.56 8.87 12.55
C ALA A 105 -7.24 9.11 13.30
N ARG A 106 -6.76 8.10 14.03
CA ARG A 106 -5.50 8.23 14.79
C ARG A 106 -4.29 8.39 13.87
N VAL A 107 -4.20 7.58 12.83
CA VAL A 107 -3.06 7.63 11.89
C VAL A 107 -3.05 8.94 11.11
N LEU A 108 -4.20 9.37 10.60
CA LEU A 108 -4.29 10.60 9.81
C LEU A 108 -4.20 11.87 10.64
N ALA A 109 -4.43 11.79 11.94
CA ALA A 109 -4.28 12.94 12.86
C ALA A 109 -2.83 13.19 13.28
N ALA A 110 -1.92 12.23 13.05
CA ALA A 110 -0.54 12.30 13.51
C ALA A 110 0.45 12.12 12.35
N PRO A 111 0.60 13.11 11.47
CA PRO A 111 1.54 13.02 10.36
C PRO A 111 2.98 12.88 10.87
N LYS A 112 3.73 11.96 10.27
CA LYS A 112 5.12 11.71 10.62
C LYS A 112 6.09 12.64 9.90
N ARG A 113 5.64 13.21 8.78
CA ARG A 113 6.46 14.11 7.95
C ARG A 113 5.56 15.06 7.17
N SER A 114 6.11 16.21 6.85
CA SER A 114 5.41 17.25 6.11
C SER A 114 6.41 17.96 5.21
N LEU A 115 6.04 18.20 3.98
CA LEU A 115 6.85 18.98 3.06
C LEU A 115 7.08 20.40 3.58
N TYR A 116 6.04 21.00 4.15
CA TYR A 116 6.13 22.36 4.69
C TYR A 116 7.06 22.42 5.90
N LYS A 117 6.99 21.43 6.78
CA LYS A 117 7.88 21.35 7.95
C LYS A 117 9.34 21.24 7.52
N ALA A 118 9.61 20.36 6.54
CA ALA A 118 10.96 20.20 6.02
C ALA A 118 11.52 21.50 5.44
N VAL A 119 10.71 22.24 4.68
CA VAL A 119 11.09 23.52 4.11
C VAL A 119 11.37 24.56 5.20
N MET A 120 10.52 24.61 6.23
CA MET A 120 10.69 25.53 7.37
C MET A 120 11.96 25.25 8.17
N GLU A 121 12.32 23.96 8.33
CA GLU A 121 13.53 23.56 9.05
C GLU A 121 14.81 23.89 8.28
N GLN A 122 14.74 24.01 6.95
CA GLN A 122 15.88 24.39 6.10
C GLN A 122 16.10 25.90 6.05
N GLY A 123 15.08 26.65 6.37
CA GLY A 123 15.15 28.11 6.41
C GLY A 123 15.69 28.63 7.73
#